data_a75e94d787b4281d8cd003c0090b07ef
#
_entry.id   a75e94d787b4281d8cd003c0090b07ef
#
_cell.length_a   1.000
_cell.length_b   1.000
_cell.length_c   1.000
_cell.angle_alpha   90.00
_cell.angle_beta   90.00
_cell.angle_gamma   90.00
#
_symmetry.space_group_name_H-M   'P 1'
#
loop_
_entity.id
_entity.type
_entity.pdbx_description
1 polymer ?
#
loop_
_entity_poly.entity_id
_entity_poly.type
_entity_poly.pdbx_seq_one_letter_code
_entity_poly.pdbx_strand_id
1 'polypeptide(L)'
;EVKYDYSLDDVINYGIKDNQTMIDAILKDALPLLPVKIEAPSFGCTAFTLTDADGDVHMGRNYDFKNNTSAMLVYCAPKNGYRSVATAALDNVSANAPDESTKMKLASLTAPYICLDGLNEKGVSIAVLTLDSDPVHQNTGKPAIATTLAIRLVLDRAASTEEAVELLRGYDMFASSGRDYHFYITDATGDGR
;
A
#
# COMPACT_ATOMS: atom_id res chain seq x y z
N GLU A 1 -4.05 -20.13 0.74
CA GLU A 1 -4.42 -19.15 1.77
C GLU A 1 -3.32 -19.13 2.84
N VAL A 2 -2.78 -17.96 3.13
CA VAL A 2 -1.79 -17.77 4.20
C VAL A 2 -2.46 -16.91 5.27
N LYS A 3 -2.44 -17.37 6.52
CA LYS A 3 -2.96 -16.62 7.66
C LYS A 3 -1.81 -16.27 8.60
N TYR A 4 -1.56 -14.98 8.79
CA TYR A 4 -0.68 -14.49 9.82
C TYR A 4 -1.19 -13.14 10.35
N ASP A 5 -0.81 -12.81 11.57
CA ASP A 5 -1.15 -11.55 12.22
C ASP A 5 -0.04 -10.54 11.90
N TYR A 6 -0.35 -9.46 11.21
CA TYR A 6 0.60 -8.38 10.94
C TYR A 6 0.36 -7.20 11.91
N SER A 7 1.41 -6.45 12.19
CA SER A 7 1.34 -5.26 13.04
C SER A 7 1.88 -4.05 12.29
N LEU A 8 0.98 -3.24 11.73
CA LEU A 8 1.36 -1.99 11.08
C LEU A 8 2.04 -1.03 12.05
N ASP A 9 1.59 -0.98 13.31
CA ASP A 9 2.19 -0.13 14.34
C ASP A 9 3.64 -0.49 14.62
N ASP A 10 3.97 -1.79 14.70
CA ASP A 10 5.34 -2.24 14.92
C ASP A 10 6.23 -1.87 13.74
N VAL A 11 5.73 -1.95 12.51
CA VAL A 11 6.46 -1.55 11.31
C VAL A 11 6.70 -0.03 11.29
N ILE A 12 5.68 0.79 11.55
CA ILE A 12 5.82 2.25 11.58
C ILE A 12 6.75 2.68 12.71
N ASN A 13 6.58 2.11 13.92
CA ASN A 13 7.38 2.44 15.10
C ASN A 13 8.84 1.94 15.04
N TYR A 14 9.18 1.14 14.05
CA TYR A 14 10.57 0.71 13.81
C TYR A 14 11.50 1.89 13.53
N GLY A 15 10.97 3.02 13.10
CA GLY A 15 11.76 4.22 12.80
C GLY A 15 12.32 4.22 11.38
N ILE A 16 11.42 4.13 10.40
CA ILE A 16 11.75 4.13 8.97
C ILE A 16 12.40 5.46 8.59
N LYS A 17 13.56 5.39 7.93
CA LYS A 17 14.32 6.55 7.44
C LYS A 17 14.60 6.48 5.94
N ASP A 18 14.62 5.29 5.39
CA ASP A 18 14.93 4.98 3.99
C ASP A 18 14.34 3.64 3.58
N ASN A 19 14.55 3.24 2.33
CA ASN A 19 14.07 1.97 1.81
C ASN A 19 14.62 0.77 2.58
N GLN A 20 15.86 0.81 3.04
CA GLN A 20 16.44 -0.32 3.74
C GLN A 20 15.80 -0.51 5.11
N THR A 21 15.63 0.55 5.88
CA THR A 21 14.95 0.49 7.19
C THR A 21 13.48 0.14 7.06
N MET A 22 12.81 0.51 5.97
CA MET A 22 11.46 0.05 5.67
C MET A 22 11.42 -1.46 5.41
N ILE A 23 12.34 -1.97 4.59
CA ILE A 23 12.47 -3.40 4.30
C ILE A 23 12.73 -4.17 5.59
N ASP A 24 13.65 -3.69 6.40
CA ASP A 24 14.01 -4.33 7.68
C ASP A 24 12.81 -4.37 8.64
N ALA A 25 12.01 -3.30 8.70
CA ALA A 25 10.79 -3.24 9.51
C ALA A 25 9.74 -4.26 9.04
N ILE A 26 9.47 -4.32 7.74
CA ILE A 26 8.53 -5.26 7.14
C ILE A 26 9.00 -6.71 7.34
N LEU A 27 10.28 -6.97 7.13
CA LEU A 27 10.84 -8.31 7.30
C LEU A 27 10.82 -8.75 8.75
N LYS A 28 11.05 -7.85 9.70
CA LYS A 28 10.97 -8.15 11.12
C LYS A 28 9.58 -8.56 11.55
N ASP A 29 8.55 -7.93 11.00
CA ASP A 29 7.14 -8.28 11.27
C ASP A 29 6.71 -9.56 10.53
N ALA A 30 6.93 -9.61 9.22
CA ALA A 30 6.44 -10.68 8.36
C ALA A 30 7.37 -11.91 8.31
N LEU A 31 8.71 -11.70 8.28
CA LEU A 31 9.70 -12.75 8.03
C LEU A 31 11.10 -12.40 8.57
N PRO A 32 11.42 -12.68 9.82
CA PRO A 32 12.68 -12.25 10.43
C PRO A 32 13.98 -12.86 9.84
N LEU A 33 13.93 -13.68 8.78
CA LEU A 33 15.09 -14.44 8.30
C LEU A 33 15.28 -14.49 6.76
N LEU A 34 14.53 -13.72 5.96
CA LEU A 34 14.68 -13.78 4.50
C LEU A 34 15.15 -12.47 3.87
N PRO A 35 16.22 -12.49 3.06
CA PRO A 35 16.61 -11.35 2.25
C PRO A 35 15.62 -11.16 1.09
N VAL A 36 14.75 -10.18 1.18
CA VAL A 36 13.86 -9.73 0.09
C VAL A 36 14.44 -8.45 -0.49
N LYS A 37 14.55 -8.38 -1.82
CA LYS A 37 14.92 -7.17 -2.52
C LYS A 37 13.65 -6.51 -3.02
N ILE A 38 13.39 -5.28 -2.60
CA ILE A 38 12.28 -4.47 -3.11
C ILE A 38 12.83 -3.55 -4.18
N GLU A 39 12.30 -3.63 -5.38
CA GLU A 39 12.64 -2.75 -6.50
C GLU A 39 11.43 -1.88 -6.84
N ALA A 40 11.69 -0.60 -7.06
CA ALA A 40 10.66 0.34 -7.46
C ALA A 40 10.63 0.50 -8.98
N PRO A 41 9.53 0.19 -9.64
CA PRO A 41 9.40 0.29 -11.07
C PRO A 41 8.89 1.65 -11.55
N SER A 42 9.11 1.93 -12.84
CA SER A 42 8.47 3.03 -13.57
C SER A 42 7.14 2.56 -14.13
N PHE A 43 6.02 3.21 -13.76
CA PHE A 43 4.68 2.87 -14.22
C PHE A 43 3.82 4.12 -14.43
N GLY A 44 2.77 4.00 -15.24
CA GLY A 44 1.68 4.96 -15.34
C GLY A 44 0.47 4.49 -14.53
N CYS A 45 -0.39 5.41 -14.13
CA CYS A 45 -1.59 5.07 -13.37
C CYS A 45 -2.73 6.02 -13.69
N THR A 46 -3.96 5.53 -13.57
CA THR A 46 -5.17 6.34 -13.62
C THR A 46 -6.12 5.87 -12.52
N ALA A 47 -6.79 6.80 -11.86
CA ALA A 47 -7.87 6.49 -10.92
C ALA A 47 -9.01 7.50 -11.09
N PHE A 48 -10.24 7.04 -10.87
CA PHE A 48 -11.44 7.87 -10.92
C PHE A 48 -12.52 7.30 -10.02
N THR A 49 -13.47 8.13 -9.65
CA THR A 49 -14.69 7.73 -8.94
C THR A 49 -15.90 8.05 -9.81
N LEU A 50 -16.88 7.20 -9.78
CA LEU A 50 -18.21 7.44 -10.35
C LEU A 50 -19.28 6.92 -9.40
N THR A 51 -20.46 7.56 -9.46
CA THR A 51 -21.66 7.05 -8.79
C THR A 51 -22.63 6.59 -9.87
N ASP A 52 -23.13 5.37 -9.73
CA ASP A 52 -24.07 4.81 -10.70
C ASP A 52 -25.52 5.30 -10.49
N ALA A 53 -26.45 4.80 -11.29
CA ALA A 53 -27.86 5.21 -11.23
C ALA A 53 -28.57 4.76 -9.94
N ASP A 54 -28.05 3.75 -9.28
CA ASP A 54 -28.57 3.22 -8.02
C ASP A 54 -27.98 3.94 -6.79
N GLY A 55 -27.00 4.84 -7.01
CA GLY A 55 -26.33 5.61 -5.98
C GLY A 55 -25.09 4.91 -5.41
N ASP A 56 -24.69 3.78 -5.98
CA ASP A 56 -23.49 3.08 -5.54
C ASP A 56 -22.23 3.76 -6.07
N VAL A 57 -21.24 3.92 -5.18
CA VAL A 57 -19.96 4.56 -5.48
C VAL A 57 -18.93 3.52 -5.91
N HIS A 58 -18.34 3.75 -7.07
CA HIS A 58 -17.33 2.89 -7.65
C HIS A 58 -16.02 3.64 -7.83
N MET A 59 -14.91 3.04 -7.42
CA MET A 59 -13.57 3.50 -7.77
C MET A 59 -13.01 2.64 -8.89
N GLY A 60 -12.69 3.26 -10.02
CA GLY A 60 -11.94 2.63 -11.11
C GLY A 60 -10.45 2.96 -11.00
N ARG A 61 -9.60 1.96 -11.27
CA ARG A 61 -8.16 2.15 -11.23
C ARG A 61 -7.47 1.34 -12.30
N ASN A 62 -6.57 1.95 -13.05
CA ASN A 62 -5.67 1.30 -13.99
C ASN A 62 -4.22 1.40 -13.49
N TYR A 63 -3.53 0.27 -13.47
CA TYR A 63 -2.12 0.15 -13.10
C TYR A 63 -1.32 -0.27 -14.32
N ASP A 64 -0.64 0.69 -14.94
CA ASP A 64 0.14 0.47 -16.16
C ASP A 64 1.56 0.06 -15.78
N PHE A 65 1.83 -1.23 -15.91
CA PHE A 65 3.11 -1.82 -15.57
C PHE A 65 3.60 -2.77 -16.68
N LYS A 66 4.72 -3.43 -16.45
CA LYS A 66 5.29 -4.40 -17.42
C LYS A 66 4.30 -5.55 -17.69
N ASN A 67 4.28 -6.03 -18.92
CA ASN A 67 3.35 -7.08 -19.37
C ASN A 67 3.45 -8.43 -18.64
N ASN A 68 4.47 -8.64 -17.83
CA ASN A 68 4.71 -9.87 -17.08
C ASN A 68 4.57 -9.70 -15.55
N THR A 69 3.87 -8.67 -15.11
CA THR A 69 3.58 -8.45 -13.68
C THR A 69 2.49 -9.38 -13.20
N SER A 70 2.71 -10.00 -12.04
CA SER A 70 1.70 -10.77 -11.33
C SER A 70 1.06 -9.91 -10.23
N ALA A 71 -0.27 -9.86 -10.21
CA ALA A 71 -1.05 -9.22 -9.17
C ALA A 71 -1.56 -10.24 -8.15
N MET A 72 -1.62 -9.85 -6.89
CA MET A 72 -2.20 -10.64 -5.80
C MET A 72 -3.32 -9.85 -5.14
N LEU A 73 -4.48 -10.47 -4.98
CA LEU A 73 -5.53 -9.97 -4.07
C LEU A 73 -5.17 -10.32 -2.64
N VAL A 74 -5.16 -9.32 -1.78
CA VAL A 74 -4.78 -9.42 -0.38
C VAL A 74 -5.99 -9.07 0.48
N TYR A 75 -6.48 -10.05 1.25
CA TYR A 75 -7.55 -9.87 2.21
C TYR A 75 -6.96 -9.68 3.60
N CYS A 76 -7.22 -8.54 4.21
CA CYS A 76 -6.73 -8.21 5.54
C CYS A 76 -7.88 -8.12 6.55
N ALA A 77 -7.64 -8.64 7.74
CA ALA A 77 -8.54 -8.53 8.88
C ALA A 77 -7.73 -8.30 10.17
N PRO A 78 -7.11 -7.12 10.32
CA PRO A 78 -6.28 -6.81 11.48
C PRO A 78 -7.10 -6.76 12.76
N LYS A 79 -6.49 -7.10 13.91
CA LYS A 79 -7.18 -7.09 15.21
C LYS A 79 -7.71 -5.73 15.61
N ASN A 80 -6.96 -4.68 15.29
CA ASN A 80 -7.22 -3.30 15.70
C ASN A 80 -7.42 -2.37 14.49
N GLY A 81 -8.09 -2.86 13.45
CA GLY A 81 -8.32 -2.09 12.23
C GLY A 81 -9.47 -2.64 11.41
N TYR A 82 -9.79 -1.96 10.31
CA TYR A 82 -10.85 -2.35 9.40
C TYR A 82 -10.42 -3.49 8.49
N ARG A 83 -11.35 -4.36 8.17
CA ARG A 83 -11.14 -5.37 7.13
C ARG A 83 -11.01 -4.69 5.78
N SER A 84 -10.17 -5.24 4.92
CA SER A 84 -9.94 -4.66 3.60
C SER A 84 -9.59 -5.73 2.56
N VAL A 85 -9.79 -5.37 1.30
CA VAL A 85 -9.26 -6.05 0.14
C VAL A 85 -8.36 -5.07 -0.61
N ALA A 86 -7.21 -5.54 -1.07
CA ALA A 86 -6.21 -4.70 -1.72
C ALA A 86 -5.50 -5.48 -2.83
N THR A 87 -4.82 -4.77 -3.74
CA THR A 87 -4.01 -5.37 -4.78
C THR A 87 -2.53 -5.09 -4.53
N ALA A 88 -1.72 -6.14 -4.48
CA ALA A 88 -0.28 -6.06 -4.40
C ALA A 88 0.36 -6.52 -5.72
N ALA A 89 1.41 -5.81 -6.15
CA ALA A 89 2.22 -6.24 -7.29
C ALA A 89 3.41 -7.08 -6.79
N LEU A 90 3.43 -8.36 -7.15
CA LEU A 90 4.42 -9.32 -6.64
C LEU A 90 5.83 -9.09 -7.14
N ASP A 91 6.00 -8.41 -8.25
CA ASP A 91 7.32 -8.02 -8.76
C ASP A 91 8.03 -7.01 -7.86
N ASN A 92 7.30 -6.24 -7.05
CA ASN A 92 7.90 -5.36 -6.02
C ASN A 92 8.70 -6.14 -4.96
N VAL A 93 8.47 -7.43 -4.83
CA VAL A 93 9.21 -8.33 -3.92
C VAL A 93 9.95 -9.44 -4.65
N SER A 94 10.25 -9.24 -5.93
CA SER A 94 10.92 -10.22 -6.80
C SER A 94 10.22 -11.59 -6.83
N ALA A 95 8.90 -11.60 -6.66
CA ALA A 95 8.05 -12.79 -6.62
C ALA A 95 7.23 -12.98 -7.91
N ASN A 96 7.74 -12.49 -9.01
CA ASN A 96 7.01 -12.32 -10.29
C ASN A 96 6.92 -13.59 -11.14
N ALA A 97 7.36 -14.73 -10.66
CA ALA A 97 7.25 -15.97 -11.41
C ALA A 97 6.17 -16.88 -10.82
N PRO A 98 5.45 -17.64 -11.65
CA PRO A 98 4.48 -18.63 -11.19
C PRO A 98 5.14 -19.87 -10.57
N ASP A 99 6.37 -19.73 -10.10
CA ASP A 99 7.06 -20.83 -9.45
C ASP A 99 6.52 -20.94 -8.01
N GLU A 100 6.10 -22.12 -7.64
CA GLU A 100 5.58 -22.42 -6.30
C GLU A 100 6.68 -22.58 -5.23
N SER A 101 7.84 -21.98 -5.43
CA SER A 101 8.96 -22.12 -4.48
C SER A 101 8.58 -21.62 -3.09
N THR A 102 9.15 -22.23 -2.09
CA THR A 102 8.96 -21.84 -0.68
C THR A 102 9.35 -20.36 -0.46
N LYS A 103 10.39 -19.89 -1.18
CA LYS A 103 10.83 -18.48 -1.12
C LYS A 103 9.74 -17.52 -1.57
N MET A 104 9.02 -17.83 -2.65
CA MET A 104 7.93 -16.99 -3.16
C MET A 104 6.72 -17.01 -2.24
N LYS A 105 6.36 -18.19 -1.72
CA LYS A 105 5.28 -18.32 -0.73
C LYS A 105 5.58 -17.49 0.52
N LEU A 106 6.83 -17.46 0.95
CA LEU A 106 7.26 -16.64 2.08
C LEU A 106 7.29 -15.14 1.74
N ALA A 107 7.77 -14.75 0.56
CA ALA A 107 7.75 -13.36 0.11
C ALA A 107 6.32 -12.79 0.04
N SER A 108 5.31 -13.62 -0.26
CA SER A 108 3.91 -13.20 -0.29
C SER A 108 3.36 -12.78 1.09
N LEU A 109 4.02 -13.13 2.19
CA LEU A 109 3.66 -12.66 3.53
C LEU A 109 3.88 -11.14 3.70
N THR A 110 4.72 -10.53 2.87
CA THR A 110 4.89 -9.08 2.86
C THR A 110 3.77 -8.34 2.12
N ALA A 111 2.86 -9.06 1.45
CA ALA A 111 1.82 -8.48 0.60
C ALA A 111 0.96 -7.40 1.28
N PRO A 112 0.58 -7.47 2.56
CA PRO A 112 -0.16 -6.40 3.22
C PRO A 112 0.55 -5.04 3.19
N TYR A 113 1.88 -5.04 3.18
CA TYR A 113 2.72 -3.84 3.23
C TYR A 113 3.14 -3.28 1.85
N ILE A 114 2.80 -3.98 0.78
CA ILE A 114 3.18 -3.61 -0.60
C ILE A 114 1.97 -3.44 -1.52
N CYS A 115 0.79 -3.24 -0.94
CA CYS A 115 -0.42 -2.95 -1.70
C CYS A 115 -0.30 -1.58 -2.39
N LEU A 116 -0.88 -1.49 -3.58
CA LEU A 116 -0.86 -0.29 -4.42
C LEU A 116 -2.22 0.40 -4.49
N ASP A 117 -3.26 -0.33 -4.12
CA ASP A 117 -4.64 0.13 -4.00
C ASP A 117 -5.42 -0.78 -3.05
N GLY A 118 -6.63 -0.38 -2.71
CA GLY A 118 -7.53 -1.20 -1.92
C GLY A 118 -8.80 -0.49 -1.51
N LEU A 119 -9.68 -1.28 -0.90
CA LEU A 119 -10.97 -0.86 -0.35
C LEU A 119 -11.14 -1.48 1.03
N ASN A 120 -11.58 -0.71 2.02
CA ASN A 120 -11.90 -1.22 3.34
C ASN A 120 -13.42 -1.36 3.58
N GLU A 121 -13.79 -2.02 4.67
CA GLU A 121 -15.19 -2.28 5.04
C GLU A 121 -16.00 -1.04 5.41
N LYS A 122 -15.36 0.15 5.54
CA LYS A 122 -16.02 1.44 5.71
C LYS A 122 -16.32 2.14 4.39
N GLY A 123 -15.94 1.54 3.26
CA GLY A 123 -16.11 2.10 1.93
C GLY A 123 -15.01 3.07 1.51
N VAL A 124 -13.92 3.18 2.27
CA VAL A 124 -12.76 3.99 1.87
C VAL A 124 -11.90 3.22 0.92
N SER A 125 -11.68 3.80 -0.26
CA SER A 125 -10.74 3.30 -1.28
C SER A 125 -9.56 4.24 -1.40
N ILE A 126 -8.38 3.68 -1.66
CA ILE A 126 -7.14 4.42 -1.90
C ILE A 126 -6.35 3.76 -3.03
N ALA A 127 -5.73 4.57 -3.87
CA ALA A 127 -4.75 4.13 -4.86
C ALA A 127 -3.56 5.06 -4.91
N VAL A 128 -2.36 4.51 -5.13
CA VAL A 128 -1.17 5.29 -5.45
C VAL A 128 -1.08 5.52 -6.94
N LEU A 129 -0.74 6.75 -7.34
CA LEU A 129 -0.48 7.14 -8.71
C LEU A 129 0.91 7.79 -8.79
N THR A 130 1.69 7.39 -9.81
CA THR A 130 3.05 7.91 -9.98
C THR A 130 3.04 9.33 -10.54
N LEU A 131 3.93 10.16 -10.03
CA LEU A 131 4.28 11.46 -10.59
C LEU A 131 5.65 11.38 -11.25
N ASP A 132 5.81 12.10 -12.37
CA ASP A 132 7.09 12.25 -13.05
C ASP A 132 7.86 13.44 -12.47
N SER A 133 8.24 13.30 -11.21
CA SER A 133 8.99 14.27 -10.42
C SER A 133 10.04 13.57 -9.55
N ASP A 134 10.95 14.36 -8.99
CA ASP A 134 11.93 13.84 -8.03
C ASP A 134 11.23 13.28 -6.78
N PRO A 135 11.74 12.19 -6.20
CA PRO A 135 11.13 11.56 -5.04
C PRO A 135 11.02 12.51 -3.84
N VAL A 136 9.84 12.64 -3.28
CA VAL A 136 9.64 13.40 -2.05
C VAL A 136 10.25 12.69 -0.86
N HIS A 137 10.87 13.48 0.02
CA HIS A 137 11.36 13.02 1.31
C HIS A 137 11.12 14.14 2.32
N GLN A 138 9.94 14.14 2.94
CA GLN A 138 9.59 15.12 3.95
C GLN A 138 10.42 14.91 5.22
N ASN A 139 10.75 16.00 5.89
CA ASN A 139 11.52 16.00 7.13
C ASN A 139 11.04 17.17 8.01
N THR A 140 9.82 17.07 8.54
CA THR A 140 9.20 18.09 9.39
C THR A 140 9.25 17.72 10.88
N GLY A 141 9.86 16.57 11.20
CA GLY A 141 10.00 16.05 12.56
C GLY A 141 8.88 15.09 12.96
N LYS A 142 8.00 14.71 12.04
CA LYS A 142 7.00 13.66 12.24
C LYS A 142 7.59 12.27 11.97
N PRO A 143 6.94 11.20 12.43
CA PRO A 143 7.32 9.85 12.02
C PRO A 143 7.27 9.71 10.48
N ALA A 144 8.29 9.10 9.89
CA ALA A 144 8.33 8.86 8.45
C ALA A 144 7.43 7.67 8.08
N ILE A 145 6.72 7.79 6.96
CA ILE A 145 5.92 6.71 6.39
C ILE A 145 6.19 6.56 4.89
N ALA A 146 6.45 5.33 4.46
CA ALA A 146 6.62 5.03 3.05
C ALA A 146 5.27 4.93 2.33
N THR A 147 5.28 5.15 1.02
CA THR A 147 4.10 5.18 0.15
C THR A 147 3.16 3.99 0.35
N THR A 148 3.67 2.76 0.33
CA THR A 148 2.82 1.56 0.46
C THR A 148 2.30 1.34 1.88
N LEU A 149 3.05 1.79 2.89
CA LEU A 149 2.61 1.77 4.28
C LEU A 149 1.51 2.81 4.55
N ALA A 150 1.54 3.95 3.86
CA ALA A 150 0.48 4.94 3.91
C ALA A 150 -0.86 4.36 3.39
N ILE A 151 -0.81 3.55 2.32
CA ILE A 151 -1.99 2.83 1.83
C ILE A 151 -2.53 1.89 2.91
N ARG A 152 -1.67 1.11 3.54
CA ARG A 152 -2.08 0.18 4.59
C ARG A 152 -2.66 0.92 5.80
N LEU A 153 -2.06 2.05 6.18
CA LEU A 153 -2.55 2.90 7.27
C LEU A 153 -3.99 3.38 7.01
N VAL A 154 -4.26 3.90 5.81
CA VAL A 154 -5.59 4.37 5.42
C VAL A 154 -6.59 3.22 5.41
N LEU A 155 -6.25 2.09 4.81
CA LEU A 155 -7.13 0.92 4.74
C LEU A 155 -7.47 0.36 6.13
N ASP A 156 -6.52 0.38 7.06
CA ASP A 156 -6.74 -0.15 8.40
C ASP A 156 -7.50 0.81 9.32
N ARG A 157 -7.47 2.14 9.07
CA ARG A 157 -7.88 3.11 10.09
C ARG A 157 -8.81 4.23 9.65
N ALA A 158 -8.96 4.50 8.35
CA ALA A 158 -9.84 5.56 7.90
C ALA A 158 -11.26 5.05 7.62
N ALA A 159 -12.27 5.77 8.11
CA ALA A 159 -13.68 5.53 7.81
C ALA A 159 -14.26 6.54 6.82
N SER A 160 -13.48 7.55 6.42
CA SER A 160 -13.85 8.56 5.42
C SER A 160 -12.59 9.11 4.73
N THR A 161 -12.77 9.84 3.62
CA THR A 161 -11.69 10.59 2.95
C THR A 161 -11.07 11.63 3.87
N GLU A 162 -11.88 12.31 4.69
CA GLU A 162 -11.39 13.31 5.65
C GLU A 162 -10.48 12.68 6.70
N GLU A 163 -10.89 11.55 7.31
CA GLU A 163 -10.06 10.83 8.26
C GLU A 163 -8.76 10.33 7.63
N ALA A 164 -8.81 9.85 6.37
CA ALA A 164 -7.62 9.43 5.64
C ALA A 164 -6.60 10.57 5.49
N VAL A 165 -7.07 11.75 5.11
CA VAL A 165 -6.21 12.95 4.99
C VAL A 165 -5.60 13.34 6.33
N GLU A 166 -6.38 13.34 7.41
CA GLU A 166 -5.86 13.68 8.75
C GLU A 166 -4.86 12.64 9.26
N LEU A 167 -5.10 11.36 9.01
CA LEU A 167 -4.12 10.31 9.33
C LEU A 167 -2.79 10.54 8.61
N LEU A 168 -2.84 10.79 7.30
CA LEU A 168 -1.63 11.01 6.49
C LEU A 168 -0.87 12.28 6.90
N ARG A 169 -1.58 13.34 7.33
CA ARG A 169 -0.96 14.57 7.87
C ARG A 169 -0.13 14.34 9.14
N GLY A 170 -0.35 13.23 9.84
CA GLY A 170 0.43 12.86 11.02
C GLY A 170 1.85 12.38 10.71
N TYR A 171 2.21 12.20 9.44
CA TYR A 171 3.46 11.58 9.01
C TYR A 171 4.24 12.44 8.03
N ASP A 172 5.55 12.25 8.02
CA ASP A 172 6.43 12.72 6.96
C ASP A 172 6.49 11.65 5.87
N MET A 173 5.97 12.01 4.68
CA MET A 173 5.90 11.09 3.53
C MET A 173 7.28 10.93 2.90
N PHE A 174 7.60 9.68 2.56
CA PHE A 174 8.79 9.40 1.79
C PHE A 174 8.48 8.44 0.63
N ALA A 175 8.95 8.80 -0.57
CA ALA A 175 8.79 7.99 -1.76
C ALA A 175 9.77 6.81 -1.74
N SER A 176 9.23 5.59 -1.71
CA SER A 176 10.03 4.35 -1.66
C SER A 176 10.57 3.90 -3.02
N SER A 177 10.27 4.63 -4.10
CA SER A 177 10.81 4.40 -5.44
C SER A 177 11.60 5.59 -5.95
N GLY A 178 12.21 5.48 -7.10
CA GLY A 178 12.94 6.56 -7.74
C GLY A 178 12.08 7.71 -8.28
N ARG A 179 10.79 7.77 -7.97
CA ARG A 179 9.81 8.77 -8.41
C ARG A 179 8.90 9.18 -7.27
N ASP A 180 8.23 10.31 -7.42
CA ASP A 180 7.23 10.78 -6.49
C ASP A 180 5.83 10.19 -6.78
N TYR A 181 4.90 10.40 -5.86
CA TYR A 181 3.54 9.87 -5.92
C TYR A 181 2.52 10.86 -5.43
N HIS A 182 1.28 10.65 -5.85
CA HIS A 182 0.11 11.13 -5.14
C HIS A 182 -0.85 9.97 -4.83
N PHE A 183 -1.72 10.18 -3.89
CA PHE A 183 -2.80 9.25 -3.60
C PHE A 183 -4.11 9.78 -4.17
N TYR A 184 -4.92 8.89 -4.67
CA TYR A 184 -6.32 9.13 -4.93
C TYR A 184 -7.13 8.37 -3.89
N ILE A 185 -7.95 9.08 -3.11
CA ILE A 185 -8.75 8.53 -2.02
C ILE A 185 -10.21 8.88 -2.28
N THR A 186 -11.10 7.92 -2.10
CA THR A 186 -12.54 8.15 -2.17
C THR A 186 -13.25 7.33 -1.09
N ASP A 187 -14.47 7.74 -0.73
CA ASP A 187 -15.29 6.99 0.22
C ASP A 187 -16.71 6.71 -0.31
N ALA A 188 -17.52 6.03 0.49
CA ALA A 188 -18.87 5.62 0.12
C ALA A 188 -19.84 6.79 -0.15
N THR A 189 -19.48 8.04 0.17
CA THR A 189 -20.27 9.23 -0.16
C THR A 189 -19.99 9.77 -1.56
N GLY A 190 -18.94 9.26 -2.22
CA GLY A 190 -18.44 9.75 -3.50
C GLY A 190 -17.49 10.96 -3.36
N ASP A 191 -17.15 11.35 -2.11
CA ASP A 191 -16.09 12.36 -1.90
C ASP A 191 -14.75 11.78 -2.37
N GLY A 192 -14.01 12.57 -3.16
CA GLY A 192 -12.72 12.19 -3.74
C GLY A 192 -11.65 13.26 -3.43
N ARG A 193 -10.50 12.83 -3.00
CA ARG A 193 -9.38 13.67 -2.60
C ARG A 193 -8.10 13.23 -3.30
#